data_63272d4180fde57f9d50839480f3af8f
#
_entry.id   63272d4180fde57f9d50839480f3af8f
#
_cell.length_a   1.000
_cell.length_b   1.000
_cell.length_c   1.000
_cell.angle_alpha   90.00
_cell.angle_beta   90.00
_cell.angle_gamma   90.00
#
_symmetry.space_group_name_H-M   'P 1'
#
loop_
_entity.id
_entity.type
_entity.pdbx_description
1 polymer ?
#
loop_
_entity_poly.entity_id
_entity_poly.type
_entity_poly.pdbx_seq_one_letter_code
_entity_poly.pdbx_strand_id
1 'polypeptide(L)'
;LWAAVNERLLAAPAVSERARDLGTVEAIETVRWRAQPNLLWARVHTSVGAIGLGETYYIPQAVEHVIHDLAADLLLGQPAGAISSQWTALFSCTNFFGFAGAEMRALSALDVALWDALGQVTGVPVYQLLGGANRQSVQAYNTCVNAGPNRDWDHAVDDPGDLAAELRDLGYLGMKVWPWDKFAPQLVARGSTGPAGWSSMGPVGSYLSFGDLASGLSMLERARDRIGSSFELLVEGHSRWDINMAVRICRALEPVNVLWVEDICQPDSAEDLTRLVRETRVPQAVSERLISRFAFREVLRHQAAHVVLVDVAWTGGLSEAKRVADLASTYHLSFAPHDCTGPVTALANLHLAIAQPNCIGVEVVRGFVDGYYRQVLDTPLHLANGRLAIPDKPGLGAALSADFLAQDDVEVRLSK
;
A
#
# COMPACT_ATOMS: atom_id res chain seq x y z
N LEU A 1 35.00 -3.74 -6.34
CA LEU A 1 34.53 -2.33 -6.29
C LEU A 1 33.34 -2.19 -5.33
N TRP A 2 32.38 -3.10 -5.37
CA TRP A 2 31.18 -3.11 -4.51
C TRP A 2 31.50 -3.30 -3.03
N ALA A 3 32.46 -4.18 -2.66
CA ALA A 3 32.90 -4.36 -1.28
C ALA A 3 33.49 -3.07 -0.68
N ALA A 4 34.29 -2.31 -1.47
CA ALA A 4 34.90 -1.07 -1.02
C ALA A 4 33.92 0.10 -0.89
N VAL A 5 32.83 0.10 -1.65
CA VAL A 5 31.71 1.07 -1.48
C VAL A 5 30.93 0.75 -0.22
N ASN A 6 30.72 -0.53 0.06
CA ASN A 6 30.09 -0.99 1.30
C ASN A 6 30.92 -0.61 2.54
N GLU A 7 32.24 -0.80 2.51
CA GLU A 7 33.09 -0.41 3.65
C GLU A 7 33.05 1.09 3.96
N ARG A 8 32.83 1.96 2.98
CA ARG A 8 32.76 3.42 3.20
C ARG A 8 31.35 3.95 3.51
N LEU A 9 30.31 3.35 2.93
CA LEU A 9 28.91 3.73 3.21
C LEU A 9 28.40 3.08 4.50
N LEU A 10 28.90 1.89 4.82
CA LEU A 10 28.56 1.11 6.00
C LEU A 10 29.67 1.14 7.06
N ALA A 11 30.78 1.84 6.86
CA ALA A 11 31.63 2.31 7.96
C ALA A 11 30.78 3.29 8.79
N ALA A 12 29.70 2.75 9.36
CA ALA A 12 28.96 3.42 10.39
C ALA A 12 29.98 3.89 11.44
N PRO A 13 29.87 5.12 11.95
CA PRO A 13 30.64 5.55 13.11
C PRO A 13 30.49 4.45 14.15
N ALA A 14 31.57 4.10 14.85
CA ALA A 14 31.58 3.01 15.81
C ALA A 14 30.25 2.98 16.57
N VAL A 15 29.38 2.09 16.14
CA VAL A 15 28.03 1.94 16.69
C VAL A 15 28.24 1.62 18.15
N SER A 16 27.67 2.41 19.05
CA SER A 16 27.84 2.21 20.49
C SER A 16 27.51 0.78 20.84
N GLU A 17 28.14 0.22 21.88
CA GLU A 17 27.85 -1.15 22.32
C GLU A 17 26.35 -1.42 22.43
N ARG A 18 25.55 -0.45 22.87
CA ARG A 18 24.08 -0.54 22.93
C ARG A 18 23.39 -0.74 21.58
N ALA A 19 23.95 -0.25 20.47
CA ALA A 19 23.36 -0.50 19.16
C ALA A 19 23.75 -1.88 18.60
N ARG A 20 24.82 -2.52 19.14
CA ARG A 20 25.13 -3.93 18.90
C ARG A 20 24.14 -4.86 19.59
N ASP A 21 23.51 -4.40 20.69
CA ASP A 21 22.50 -5.16 21.42
C ASP A 21 21.22 -5.40 20.61
N LEU A 22 21.02 -4.68 19.49
CA LEU A 22 19.89 -4.88 18.56
C LEU A 22 20.12 -6.04 17.57
N GLY A 23 21.28 -6.66 17.61
CA GLY A 23 21.65 -7.77 16.71
C GLY A 23 22.03 -7.35 15.30
N THR A 24 22.46 -8.34 14.53
CA THR A 24 22.76 -8.22 13.11
C THR A 24 21.77 -9.04 12.29
N VAL A 25 21.64 -8.75 11.01
CA VAL A 25 20.88 -9.59 10.06
C VAL A 25 21.65 -10.90 9.86
N GLU A 26 21.08 -12.02 10.28
CA GLU A 26 21.70 -13.35 10.22
C GLU A 26 21.24 -14.15 9.01
N ALA A 27 19.97 -14.00 8.65
CA ALA A 27 19.41 -14.63 7.46
C ALA A 27 18.24 -13.80 6.89
N ILE A 28 18.01 -13.96 5.60
CA ILE A 28 16.85 -13.39 4.90
C ILE A 28 16.10 -14.55 4.25
N GLU A 29 14.83 -14.64 4.56
CA GLU A 29 13.93 -15.66 4.06
C GLU A 29 12.80 -15.00 3.26
N THR A 30 12.43 -15.58 2.13
CA THR A 30 11.22 -15.20 1.40
C THR A 30 10.23 -16.36 1.39
N VAL A 31 8.96 -16.00 1.48
CA VAL A 31 7.83 -16.94 1.47
C VAL A 31 6.88 -16.53 0.36
N ARG A 32 6.51 -17.49 -0.50
CA ARG A 32 5.51 -17.32 -1.56
C ARG A 32 4.41 -18.37 -1.40
N TRP A 33 3.20 -18.01 -1.77
CA TRP A 33 2.05 -18.90 -1.69
C TRP A 33 1.35 -19.03 -3.03
N ARG A 34 1.24 -20.24 -3.55
CA ARG A 34 0.64 -20.48 -4.88
C ARG A 34 -0.82 -20.08 -4.99
N ALA A 35 -1.57 -20.15 -3.87
CA ALA A 35 -2.97 -19.69 -3.85
C ALA A 35 -3.11 -18.15 -3.94
N GLN A 36 -2.05 -17.39 -3.59
CA GLN A 36 -1.97 -15.93 -3.74
C GLN A 36 -0.70 -15.56 -4.53
N PRO A 37 -0.68 -15.79 -5.85
CA PRO A 37 0.53 -15.79 -6.66
C PRO A 37 1.20 -14.42 -6.81
N ASN A 38 0.59 -13.35 -6.33
CA ASN A 38 1.14 -11.99 -6.35
C ASN A 38 1.86 -11.61 -5.07
N LEU A 39 1.63 -12.34 -3.97
CA LEU A 39 2.21 -12.03 -2.67
C LEU A 39 3.63 -12.59 -2.52
N LEU A 40 4.45 -11.83 -1.81
CA LEU A 40 5.73 -12.25 -1.28
C LEU A 40 5.90 -11.68 0.12
N TRP A 41 6.19 -12.54 1.07
CA TRP A 41 6.62 -12.15 2.42
C TRP A 41 8.14 -12.26 2.53
N ALA A 42 8.75 -11.27 3.18
CA ALA A 42 10.16 -11.28 3.55
C ALA A 42 10.29 -11.42 5.07
N ARG A 43 11.15 -12.32 5.52
CA ARG A 43 11.46 -12.51 6.95
C ARG A 43 12.93 -12.24 7.17
N VAL A 44 13.24 -11.28 8.04
CA VAL A 44 14.62 -10.93 8.43
C VAL A 44 14.89 -11.52 9.79
N HIS A 45 15.78 -12.51 9.81
CA HIS A 45 16.24 -13.17 11.03
C HIS A 45 17.41 -12.40 11.62
N THR A 46 17.35 -12.13 12.91
CA THR A 46 18.42 -11.40 13.63
C THR A 46 19.21 -12.32 14.54
N SER A 47 20.49 -12.00 14.80
CA SER A 47 21.37 -12.74 15.70
C SER A 47 20.90 -12.75 17.17
N VAL A 48 19.92 -11.94 17.52
CA VAL A 48 19.27 -11.90 18.85
C VAL A 48 17.94 -12.65 18.89
N GLY A 49 17.59 -13.37 17.81
CA GLY A 49 16.43 -14.26 17.74
C GLY A 49 15.12 -13.59 17.32
N ALA A 50 15.07 -12.30 17.03
CA ALA A 50 13.90 -11.68 16.45
C ALA A 50 13.77 -12.02 14.96
N ILE A 51 12.54 -12.20 14.49
CA ILE A 51 12.22 -12.47 13.08
C ILE A 51 11.24 -11.40 12.61
N GLY A 52 11.77 -10.38 11.95
CA GLY A 52 10.94 -9.33 11.39
C GLY A 52 10.23 -9.76 10.12
N LEU A 53 9.00 -9.33 9.96
CA LEU A 53 8.11 -9.69 8.86
C LEU A 53 7.79 -8.46 7.99
N GLY A 54 7.95 -8.61 6.68
CA GLY A 54 7.56 -7.63 5.68
C GLY A 54 6.83 -8.29 4.52
N GLU A 55 6.27 -7.48 3.63
CA GLU A 55 5.45 -7.97 2.53
C GLU A 55 5.56 -7.06 1.31
N THR A 56 5.37 -7.65 0.14
CA THR A 56 5.10 -6.89 -1.08
C THR A 56 4.16 -7.65 -2.01
N TYR A 57 3.71 -6.97 -3.07
CA TYR A 57 2.71 -7.48 -3.99
C TYR A 57 3.13 -7.21 -5.44
N TYR A 58 2.75 -8.09 -6.36
CA TYR A 58 3.12 -8.19 -7.77
C TYR A 58 4.56 -8.65 -8.05
N ILE A 59 4.71 -9.42 -9.13
CA ILE A 59 5.98 -9.94 -9.65
C ILE A 59 6.89 -10.60 -8.59
N PRO A 60 6.36 -11.47 -7.70
CA PRO A 60 7.08 -11.95 -6.52
C PRO A 60 8.38 -12.69 -6.88
N GLN A 61 8.45 -13.41 -8.01
CA GLN A 61 9.66 -14.09 -8.44
C GLN A 61 10.80 -13.10 -8.75
N ALA A 62 10.49 -12.00 -9.44
CA ALA A 62 11.50 -10.97 -9.73
C ALA A 62 11.96 -10.28 -8.44
N VAL A 63 11.03 -10.00 -7.53
CA VAL A 63 11.33 -9.42 -6.21
C VAL A 63 12.20 -10.38 -5.38
N GLU A 64 11.88 -11.67 -5.36
CA GLU A 64 12.65 -12.70 -4.66
C GLU A 64 14.11 -12.76 -5.16
N HIS A 65 14.31 -12.68 -6.49
CA HIS A 65 15.67 -12.59 -7.05
C HIS A 65 16.40 -11.33 -6.60
N VAL A 66 15.75 -10.17 -6.59
CA VAL A 66 16.38 -8.94 -6.06
C VAL A 66 16.75 -9.10 -4.59
N ILE A 67 15.90 -9.71 -3.77
CA ILE A 67 16.17 -9.93 -2.35
C ILE A 67 17.38 -10.84 -2.16
N HIS A 68 17.40 -12.01 -2.81
CA HIS A 68 18.41 -13.04 -2.54
C HIS A 68 19.73 -12.86 -3.30
N ASP A 69 19.67 -12.31 -4.52
CA ASP A 69 20.83 -12.24 -5.41
C ASP A 69 21.51 -10.85 -5.35
N LEU A 70 20.91 -9.86 -4.64
CA LEU A 70 21.47 -8.52 -4.50
C LEU A 70 21.36 -7.99 -3.07
N ALA A 71 20.13 -7.91 -2.51
CA ALA A 71 19.92 -7.28 -1.21
C ALA A 71 20.53 -8.09 -0.06
N ALA A 72 20.56 -9.43 -0.14
CA ALA A 72 21.14 -10.29 0.87
C ALA A 72 22.63 -9.99 1.07
N ASP A 73 23.40 -9.81 -0.01
CA ASP A 73 24.81 -9.47 0.06
C ASP A 73 25.11 -8.11 0.76
N LEU A 74 24.12 -7.21 0.73
CA LEU A 74 24.22 -5.89 1.34
C LEU A 74 23.80 -5.88 2.81
N LEU A 75 22.89 -6.77 3.20
CA LEU A 75 22.24 -6.74 4.51
C LEU A 75 22.80 -7.77 5.48
N LEU A 76 23.24 -8.94 5.02
CA LEU A 76 23.77 -10.00 5.88
C LEU A 76 24.98 -9.48 6.68
N GLY A 77 24.98 -9.75 7.98
CA GLY A 77 25.99 -9.29 8.93
C GLY A 77 25.86 -7.82 9.36
N GLN A 78 24.96 -7.04 8.74
CA GLN A 78 24.77 -5.62 9.09
C GLN A 78 23.91 -5.47 10.35
N PRO A 79 24.07 -4.37 11.11
CA PRO A 79 23.25 -4.10 12.30
C PRO A 79 21.76 -4.00 11.94
N ALA A 80 20.91 -4.86 12.50
CA ALA A 80 19.46 -4.90 12.18
C ALA A 80 18.74 -3.57 12.50
N GLY A 81 19.20 -2.84 13.52
CA GLY A 81 18.61 -1.54 13.90
C GLY A 81 19.05 -0.34 13.05
N ALA A 82 19.98 -0.51 12.08
CA ALA A 82 20.49 0.59 11.24
C ALA A 82 19.61 0.83 10.00
N ILE A 83 18.28 0.87 10.17
CA ILE A 83 17.29 0.84 9.09
C ILE A 83 17.55 1.92 8.02
N SER A 84 17.77 3.17 8.43
CA SER A 84 18.02 4.28 7.49
C SER A 84 19.28 4.08 6.65
N SER A 85 20.34 3.50 7.24
CA SER A 85 21.58 3.18 6.52
C SER A 85 21.35 2.06 5.52
N GLN A 86 20.66 1.01 5.91
CA GLN A 86 20.33 -0.13 5.05
C GLN A 86 19.40 0.28 3.91
N TRP A 87 18.40 1.09 4.20
CA TRP A 87 17.53 1.70 3.17
C TRP A 87 18.35 2.47 2.14
N THR A 88 19.28 3.31 2.61
CA THR A 88 20.14 4.12 1.74
C THR A 88 21.06 3.24 0.89
N ALA A 89 21.65 2.19 1.47
CA ALA A 89 22.52 1.27 0.76
C ALA A 89 21.74 0.54 -0.36
N LEU A 90 20.59 -0.05 -0.04
CA LEU A 90 19.73 -0.73 -1.01
C LEU A 90 19.28 0.21 -2.13
N PHE A 91 18.77 1.39 -1.78
CA PHE A 91 18.32 2.37 -2.77
C PHE A 91 19.47 2.85 -3.66
N SER A 92 20.64 3.15 -3.08
CA SER A 92 21.80 3.62 -3.84
C SER A 92 22.36 2.56 -4.79
N CYS A 93 22.28 1.28 -4.41
CA CYS A 93 22.71 0.19 -5.28
C CYS A 93 21.76 -0.05 -6.46
N THR A 94 20.47 0.16 -6.25
CA THR A 94 19.45 -0.19 -7.25
C THR A 94 19.06 0.97 -8.15
N ASN A 95 19.09 2.22 -7.68
CA ASN A 95 18.58 3.37 -8.41
C ASN A 95 19.32 3.67 -9.74
N PHE A 96 20.49 3.10 -9.91
CA PHE A 96 21.26 3.23 -11.17
C PHE A 96 20.58 2.48 -12.34
N PHE A 97 19.86 1.40 -12.04
CA PHE A 97 19.20 0.56 -13.05
C PHE A 97 17.68 0.39 -12.84
N GLY A 98 17.15 0.79 -11.66
CA GLY A 98 15.74 0.74 -11.36
C GLY A 98 15.42 1.42 -10.03
N PHE A 99 14.26 2.08 -9.94
CA PHE A 99 13.82 2.75 -8.71
C PHE A 99 12.28 2.79 -8.57
N ALA A 100 11.57 1.94 -9.31
CA ALA A 100 10.09 1.89 -9.29
C ALA A 100 9.54 0.49 -9.55
N GLY A 101 10.38 -0.52 -9.71
CA GLY A 101 10.01 -1.89 -10.04
C GLY A 101 10.22 -2.89 -8.91
N ALA A 102 10.76 -4.06 -9.27
CA ALA A 102 11.03 -5.16 -8.34
C ALA A 102 11.99 -4.75 -7.22
N GLU A 103 12.95 -3.89 -7.52
CA GLU A 103 13.95 -3.39 -6.58
C GLU A 103 13.32 -2.57 -5.45
N MET A 104 12.36 -1.70 -5.75
CA MET A 104 11.67 -0.92 -4.72
C MET A 104 10.69 -1.78 -3.92
N ARG A 105 10.08 -2.79 -4.54
CA ARG A 105 9.24 -3.76 -3.84
C ARG A 105 10.06 -4.61 -2.88
N ALA A 106 11.25 -5.07 -3.30
CA ALA A 106 12.19 -5.78 -2.46
C ALA A 106 12.64 -4.91 -1.27
N LEU A 107 13.05 -3.66 -1.54
CA LEU A 107 13.42 -2.69 -0.51
C LEU A 107 12.26 -2.46 0.47
N SER A 108 11.03 -2.31 -0.04
CA SER A 108 9.84 -2.08 0.79
C SER A 108 9.60 -3.24 1.76
N ALA A 109 9.62 -4.48 1.27
CA ALA A 109 9.42 -5.66 2.10
C ALA A 109 10.51 -5.79 3.18
N LEU A 110 11.77 -5.56 2.81
CA LEU A 110 12.90 -5.63 3.74
C LEU A 110 12.87 -4.50 4.78
N ASP A 111 12.51 -3.27 4.38
CA ASP A 111 12.38 -2.14 5.29
C ASP A 111 11.29 -2.39 6.35
N VAL A 112 10.12 -2.87 5.93
CA VAL A 112 9.03 -3.23 6.87
C VAL A 112 9.49 -4.34 7.83
N ALA A 113 10.18 -5.37 7.32
CA ALA A 113 10.71 -6.45 8.15
C ALA A 113 11.74 -5.95 9.16
N LEU A 114 12.60 -5.00 8.79
CA LEU A 114 13.57 -4.41 9.72
C LEU A 114 12.89 -3.57 10.81
N TRP A 115 11.85 -2.81 10.48
CA TRP A 115 11.05 -2.09 11.47
C TRP A 115 10.33 -3.04 12.43
N ASP A 116 9.79 -4.14 11.93
CA ASP A 116 9.16 -5.17 12.75
C ASP A 116 10.18 -5.82 13.70
N ALA A 117 11.35 -6.25 13.18
CA ALA A 117 12.44 -6.80 14.00
C ALA A 117 12.88 -5.83 15.09
N LEU A 118 13.05 -4.53 14.76
CA LEU A 118 13.43 -3.51 15.74
C LEU A 118 12.37 -3.37 16.84
N GLY A 119 11.07 -3.38 16.47
CA GLY A 119 9.98 -3.35 17.43
C GLY A 119 9.96 -4.55 18.36
N GLN A 120 10.21 -5.76 17.82
CA GLN A 120 10.33 -7.00 18.61
C GLN A 120 11.52 -6.93 19.60
N VAL A 121 12.70 -6.55 19.15
CA VAL A 121 13.90 -6.45 20.00
C VAL A 121 13.76 -5.40 21.08
N THR A 122 13.13 -4.27 20.77
CA THR A 122 12.92 -3.17 21.74
C THR A 122 11.68 -3.39 22.62
N GLY A 123 10.86 -4.38 22.32
CA GLY A 123 9.65 -4.71 23.10
C GLY A 123 8.51 -3.72 22.91
N VAL A 124 8.48 -2.95 21.83
CA VAL A 124 7.44 -1.94 21.56
C VAL A 124 6.81 -2.11 20.17
N PRO A 125 5.53 -1.73 20.00
CA PRO A 125 4.89 -1.68 18.68
C PRO A 125 5.58 -0.68 17.75
N VAL A 126 5.58 -0.96 16.44
CA VAL A 126 6.24 -0.11 15.43
C VAL A 126 5.76 1.33 15.46
N TYR A 127 4.48 1.61 15.71
CA TYR A 127 4.00 3.01 15.79
C TYR A 127 4.70 3.82 16.88
N GLN A 128 5.15 3.19 17.98
CA GLN A 128 5.93 3.87 19.02
C GLN A 128 7.29 4.34 18.50
N LEU A 129 7.93 3.51 17.66
CA LEU A 129 9.20 3.85 17.01
C LEU A 129 9.03 4.94 15.93
N LEU A 130 7.84 5.05 15.34
CA LEU A 130 7.50 6.06 14.34
C LEU A 130 7.13 7.44 14.95
N GLY A 131 7.11 7.57 16.27
CA GLY A 131 6.84 8.83 16.97
C GLY A 131 5.68 8.76 17.97
N GLY A 132 5.08 7.59 18.16
CA GLY A 132 4.00 7.37 19.12
C GLY A 132 2.60 7.53 18.53
N ALA A 133 1.59 7.23 19.35
CA ALA A 133 0.21 7.20 18.91
C ALA A 133 -0.43 8.59 18.89
N ASN A 134 -1.00 9.00 17.77
CA ASN A 134 -1.88 10.16 17.66
C ASN A 134 -3.36 9.80 17.87
N ARG A 135 -3.70 8.51 17.80
CA ARG A 135 -5.08 8.00 17.92
C ARG A 135 -5.10 6.56 18.44
N GLN A 136 -6.24 6.14 18.99
CA GLN A 136 -6.41 4.79 19.53
C GLN A 136 -6.97 3.78 18.50
N SER A 137 -7.47 4.27 17.39
CA SER A 137 -7.97 3.47 16.27
C SER A 137 -8.02 4.29 15.00
N VAL A 138 -8.01 3.65 13.84
CA VAL A 138 -8.16 4.30 12.54
C VAL A 138 -9.44 3.81 11.88
N GLN A 139 -10.20 4.71 11.29
CA GLN A 139 -11.38 4.35 10.51
C GLN A 139 -10.94 3.86 9.13
N ALA A 140 -11.57 2.79 8.65
CA ALA A 140 -11.30 2.20 7.35
C ALA A 140 -12.37 2.61 6.33
N TYR A 141 -11.98 2.78 5.06
CA TYR A 141 -12.90 2.73 3.94
C TYR A 141 -12.75 1.39 3.21
N ASN A 142 -13.84 0.90 2.63
CA ASN A 142 -13.84 -0.40 1.95
C ASN A 142 -13.66 -0.24 0.44
N THR A 143 -12.65 -0.89 -0.12
CA THR A 143 -12.48 -1.07 -1.56
C THR A 143 -13.28 -2.29 -2.01
N CYS A 144 -14.23 -2.08 -2.93
CA CYS A 144 -15.26 -3.06 -3.28
C CYS A 144 -14.72 -4.12 -4.23
N VAL A 145 -13.98 -5.09 -3.72
CA VAL A 145 -13.46 -6.25 -4.46
C VAL A 145 -14.30 -7.49 -4.13
N ASN A 146 -14.56 -8.33 -5.14
CA ASN A 146 -15.09 -9.68 -4.91
C ASN A 146 -14.00 -10.55 -4.31
N ALA A 147 -14.04 -10.80 -3.01
CA ALA A 147 -13.02 -11.57 -2.32
C ALA A 147 -13.56 -12.30 -1.10
N GLY A 148 -13.01 -13.47 -0.81
CA GLY A 148 -13.41 -14.28 0.33
C GLY A 148 -14.93 -14.51 0.34
N PRO A 149 -15.60 -14.27 1.46
CA PRO A 149 -17.06 -14.40 1.58
C PRO A 149 -17.83 -13.23 0.97
N ASN A 150 -17.16 -12.12 0.67
CA ASN A 150 -17.80 -10.87 0.25
C ASN A 150 -17.76 -10.69 -1.28
N ARG A 151 -18.92 -10.31 -1.84
CA ARG A 151 -19.10 -10.05 -3.28
C ARG A 151 -19.38 -8.56 -3.51
N ASP A 152 -18.53 -7.70 -2.93
CA ASP A 152 -18.76 -6.28 -2.86
C ASP A 152 -18.82 -5.60 -4.23
N TRP A 153 -18.00 -6.04 -5.20
CA TRP A 153 -18.07 -5.49 -6.54
C TRP A 153 -19.39 -5.82 -7.26
N ASP A 154 -19.81 -7.07 -7.18
CA ASP A 154 -21.10 -7.48 -7.78
C ASP A 154 -22.25 -6.73 -7.11
N HIS A 155 -22.24 -6.61 -5.77
CA HIS A 155 -23.23 -5.87 -5.01
C HIS A 155 -23.23 -4.37 -5.37
N ALA A 156 -22.04 -3.75 -5.52
CA ALA A 156 -21.92 -2.36 -5.96
C ALA A 156 -22.49 -2.13 -7.39
N VAL A 157 -22.37 -3.12 -8.27
CA VAL A 157 -22.94 -3.05 -9.63
C VAL A 157 -24.47 -3.21 -9.59
N ASP A 158 -24.98 -4.17 -8.84
CA ASP A 158 -26.39 -4.53 -8.79
C ASP A 158 -27.20 -3.53 -7.96
N ASP A 159 -26.79 -3.30 -6.71
CA ASP A 159 -27.42 -2.35 -5.79
C ASP A 159 -26.39 -1.55 -4.97
N PRO A 160 -25.78 -0.52 -5.56
CA PRO A 160 -24.78 0.31 -4.87
C PRO A 160 -25.32 1.03 -3.65
N GLY A 161 -26.63 1.31 -3.63
CA GLY A 161 -27.29 1.98 -2.52
C GLY A 161 -27.39 1.10 -1.29
N ASP A 162 -27.71 -0.18 -1.46
CA ASP A 162 -27.81 -1.14 -0.37
C ASP A 162 -26.43 -1.46 0.20
N LEU A 163 -25.43 -1.71 -0.66
CA LEU A 163 -24.03 -1.90 -0.22
C LEU A 163 -23.51 -0.69 0.57
N ALA A 164 -23.76 0.53 0.06
CA ALA A 164 -23.30 1.74 0.75
C ALA A 164 -23.97 1.89 2.14
N ALA A 165 -25.26 1.56 2.23
CA ALA A 165 -25.98 1.55 3.51
C ALA A 165 -25.45 0.49 4.46
N GLU A 166 -25.17 -0.72 3.98
CA GLU A 166 -24.55 -1.80 4.76
C GLU A 166 -23.18 -1.36 5.32
N LEU A 167 -22.29 -0.86 4.48
CA LEU A 167 -20.95 -0.42 4.90
C LEU A 167 -21.00 0.74 5.89
N ARG A 168 -21.92 1.70 5.70
CA ARG A 168 -22.17 2.79 6.65
C ARG A 168 -22.60 2.23 8.02
N ASP A 169 -23.55 1.32 8.02
CA ASP A 169 -24.11 0.74 9.26
C ASP A 169 -23.09 -0.16 9.99
N LEU A 170 -22.12 -0.72 9.24
CA LEU A 170 -20.94 -1.38 9.79
C LEU A 170 -19.85 -0.40 10.27
N GLY A 171 -20.04 0.92 10.11
CA GLY A 171 -19.16 1.96 10.65
C GLY A 171 -17.96 2.33 9.78
N TYR A 172 -17.90 1.88 8.53
CA TYR A 172 -16.84 2.30 7.60
C TYR A 172 -16.88 3.81 7.33
N LEU A 173 -15.75 4.38 6.95
CA LEU A 173 -15.65 5.77 6.49
C LEU A 173 -16.37 5.98 5.17
N GLY A 174 -16.18 5.05 4.24
CA GLY A 174 -16.69 5.17 2.89
C GLY A 174 -16.57 3.89 2.07
N MET A 175 -17.07 3.98 0.83
CA MET A 175 -17.07 2.94 -0.17
C MET A 175 -16.28 3.41 -1.39
N LYS A 176 -15.24 2.66 -1.82
CA LYS A 176 -14.44 2.93 -3.02
C LYS A 176 -14.84 1.99 -4.15
N VAL A 177 -15.14 2.56 -5.33
CA VAL A 177 -15.54 1.85 -6.55
C VAL A 177 -14.89 2.47 -7.80
N TRP A 178 -14.81 1.69 -8.91
CA TRP A 178 -14.19 2.09 -10.18
C TRP A 178 -15.15 1.91 -11.38
N PRO A 179 -16.22 2.75 -11.47
CA PRO A 179 -17.35 2.49 -12.34
C PRO A 179 -17.03 2.55 -13.84
N TRP A 180 -15.92 3.14 -14.25
CA TRP A 180 -15.58 3.34 -15.66
C TRP A 180 -14.47 2.43 -16.20
N ASP A 181 -13.77 1.69 -15.38
CA ASP A 181 -12.64 0.85 -15.82
C ASP A 181 -13.00 -0.17 -16.88
N LYS A 182 -14.21 -0.72 -16.80
CA LYS A 182 -14.73 -1.67 -17.80
C LYS A 182 -14.86 -1.08 -19.21
N PHE A 183 -14.93 0.23 -19.35
CA PHE A 183 -15.06 0.94 -20.63
C PHE A 183 -13.71 1.40 -21.19
N ALA A 184 -12.65 1.40 -20.39
CA ALA A 184 -11.30 1.69 -20.84
C ALA A 184 -10.75 0.52 -21.69
N PRO A 185 -9.79 0.76 -22.62
CA PRO A 185 -9.18 -0.31 -23.39
C PRO A 185 -8.64 -1.43 -22.51
N GLN A 186 -8.98 -2.69 -22.82
CA GLN A 186 -8.58 -3.85 -22.03
C GLN A 186 -7.36 -4.52 -22.64
N LEU A 187 -6.43 -4.97 -21.78
CA LEU A 187 -5.40 -5.91 -22.19
C LEU A 187 -6.04 -7.30 -22.29
N VAL A 188 -6.24 -7.76 -23.52
CA VAL A 188 -6.67 -9.14 -23.78
C VAL A 188 -5.42 -10.02 -23.84
N ALA A 189 -4.97 -10.51 -22.69
CA ALA A 189 -3.93 -11.53 -22.67
C ALA A 189 -4.51 -12.87 -23.11
N ARG A 190 -3.97 -13.45 -24.17
CA ARG A 190 -4.38 -14.78 -24.67
C ARG A 190 -4.17 -15.81 -23.55
N GLY A 191 -5.27 -16.38 -23.04
CA GLY A 191 -5.24 -17.50 -22.10
C GLY A 191 -4.75 -17.15 -20.69
N SER A 192 -4.67 -15.89 -20.31
CA SER A 192 -4.26 -15.54 -18.98
C SER A 192 -5.45 -15.58 -18.03
N THR A 193 -5.39 -16.52 -17.11
CA THR A 193 -5.90 -16.32 -15.77
C THR A 193 -4.93 -15.33 -15.09
N GLY A 194 -4.88 -14.10 -15.56
CA GLY A 194 -4.02 -13.07 -14.95
C GLY A 194 -4.39 -12.88 -13.48
N PRO A 195 -3.44 -12.41 -12.66
CA PRO A 195 -3.72 -12.11 -11.26
C PRO A 195 -4.98 -11.25 -11.12
N ALA A 196 -5.72 -11.45 -10.04
CA ALA A 196 -6.85 -10.59 -9.72
C ALA A 196 -6.39 -9.12 -9.79
N GLY A 197 -7.12 -8.28 -10.52
CA GLY A 197 -6.73 -6.88 -10.73
C GLY A 197 -6.19 -6.55 -12.13
N TRP A 198 -5.88 -7.52 -12.99
CA TRP A 198 -5.42 -7.23 -14.36
C TRP A 198 -6.49 -6.56 -15.23
N SER A 199 -7.77 -6.67 -14.88
CA SER A 199 -8.86 -5.94 -15.55
C SER A 199 -8.76 -4.42 -15.36
N SER A 200 -8.06 -3.95 -14.33
CA SER A 200 -7.77 -2.54 -14.10
C SER A 200 -6.48 -2.05 -14.78
N MET A 201 -5.75 -2.94 -15.46
CA MET A 201 -4.55 -2.60 -16.23
C MET A 201 -4.86 -2.58 -17.73
N GLY A 202 -4.22 -1.69 -18.45
CA GLY A 202 -4.35 -1.61 -19.90
C GLY A 202 -3.93 -0.26 -20.46
N PRO A 203 -4.01 -0.08 -21.78
CA PRO A 203 -3.72 1.20 -22.42
C PRO A 203 -4.63 2.31 -21.90
N VAL A 204 -4.12 3.52 -21.87
CA VAL A 204 -4.89 4.71 -21.48
C VAL A 204 -6.04 4.93 -22.47
N GLY A 205 -7.25 5.12 -21.95
CA GLY A 205 -8.45 5.43 -22.73
C GLY A 205 -8.54 6.93 -23.02
N SER A 206 -8.83 7.25 -24.26
CA SER A 206 -9.02 8.64 -24.72
C SER A 206 -10.47 8.96 -25.08
N TYR A 207 -11.35 7.97 -24.97
CA TYR A 207 -12.77 8.12 -25.32
C TYR A 207 -13.68 7.32 -24.39
N LEU A 208 -14.68 8.01 -23.87
CA LEU A 208 -15.80 7.44 -23.13
C LEU A 208 -17.09 7.99 -23.74
N SER A 209 -18.01 7.11 -24.18
CA SER A 209 -19.28 7.57 -24.76
C SER A 209 -20.11 8.31 -23.70
N PHE A 210 -21.09 9.09 -24.15
CA PHE A 210 -22.02 9.74 -23.23
C PHE A 210 -22.82 8.72 -22.40
N GLY A 211 -23.20 7.60 -23.01
CA GLY A 211 -23.92 6.53 -22.33
C GLY A 211 -23.07 5.81 -21.29
N ASP A 212 -21.80 5.54 -21.59
CA ASP A 212 -20.87 4.90 -20.64
C ASP A 212 -20.55 5.82 -19.45
N LEU A 213 -20.37 7.13 -19.71
CA LEU A 213 -20.22 8.11 -18.66
C LEU A 213 -21.43 8.13 -17.73
N ALA A 214 -22.65 8.20 -18.31
CA ALA A 214 -23.89 8.17 -17.55
C ALA A 214 -24.11 6.86 -16.79
N SER A 215 -23.69 5.73 -17.35
CA SER A 215 -23.74 4.42 -16.67
C SER A 215 -22.92 4.38 -15.40
N GLY A 216 -21.69 4.91 -15.45
CA GLY A 216 -20.84 4.99 -14.25
C GLY A 216 -21.36 5.97 -13.20
N LEU A 217 -21.88 7.13 -13.65
CA LEU A 217 -22.50 8.11 -12.75
C LEU A 217 -23.72 7.54 -12.03
N SER A 218 -24.58 6.81 -12.74
CA SER A 218 -25.79 6.21 -12.17
C SER A 218 -25.49 5.28 -10.98
N MET A 219 -24.37 4.56 -10.99
CA MET A 219 -23.95 3.77 -9.83
C MET A 219 -23.77 4.65 -8.59
N LEU A 220 -23.05 5.75 -8.73
CA LEU A 220 -22.74 6.67 -7.63
C LEU A 220 -23.96 7.49 -7.19
N GLU A 221 -24.79 7.92 -8.13
CA GLU A 221 -26.05 8.63 -7.86
C GLU A 221 -27.01 7.76 -7.06
N ARG A 222 -27.20 6.50 -7.46
CA ARG A 222 -28.03 5.53 -6.72
C ARG A 222 -27.51 5.30 -5.31
N ALA A 223 -26.19 5.19 -5.12
CA ALA A 223 -25.60 5.12 -3.79
C ALA A 223 -25.90 6.40 -3.00
N ARG A 224 -25.65 7.58 -3.57
CA ARG A 224 -25.85 8.87 -2.92
C ARG A 224 -27.31 9.11 -2.55
N ASP A 225 -28.25 8.76 -3.40
CA ASP A 225 -29.70 8.85 -3.15
C ASP A 225 -30.12 8.01 -1.93
N ARG A 226 -29.51 6.85 -1.75
CA ARG A 226 -29.81 5.93 -0.64
C ARG A 226 -29.24 6.39 0.70
N ILE A 227 -27.99 6.91 0.70
CA ILE A 227 -27.26 7.22 1.93
C ILE A 227 -27.26 8.72 2.29
N GLY A 228 -27.69 9.60 1.39
CA GLY A 228 -27.56 11.05 1.58
C GLY A 228 -26.10 11.48 1.75
N SER A 229 -25.83 12.44 2.63
CA SER A 229 -24.50 12.96 2.94
C SER A 229 -23.83 12.29 4.16
N SER A 230 -24.38 11.18 4.65
CA SER A 230 -23.94 10.57 5.91
C SER A 230 -22.81 9.54 5.77
N PHE A 231 -22.36 9.29 4.54
CA PHE A 231 -21.34 8.30 4.23
C PHE A 231 -20.51 8.72 3.02
N GLU A 232 -19.23 8.42 2.99
CA GLU A 232 -18.34 8.86 1.92
C GLU A 232 -18.36 7.90 0.72
N LEU A 233 -18.34 8.48 -0.48
CA LEU A 233 -18.10 7.76 -1.72
C LEU A 233 -16.73 8.14 -2.26
N LEU A 234 -15.97 7.15 -2.66
CA LEU A 234 -14.63 7.29 -3.21
C LEU A 234 -14.60 6.63 -4.59
N VAL A 235 -13.93 7.27 -5.52
CA VAL A 235 -13.86 6.78 -6.89
C VAL A 235 -12.42 6.54 -7.27
N GLU A 236 -12.18 5.36 -7.83
CA GLU A 236 -10.89 4.94 -8.36
C GLU A 236 -10.91 4.96 -9.89
N GLY A 237 -9.82 5.36 -10.51
CA GLY A 237 -9.64 5.37 -11.97
C GLY A 237 -8.48 4.52 -12.47
N HIS A 238 -7.67 3.94 -11.58
CA HIS A 238 -6.51 3.07 -11.90
C HIS A 238 -5.62 3.63 -13.02
N SER A 239 -5.52 4.96 -13.15
CA SER A 239 -4.79 5.65 -14.22
C SER A 239 -5.23 5.26 -15.65
N ARG A 240 -6.52 4.97 -15.83
CA ARG A 240 -7.07 4.41 -17.07
C ARG A 240 -7.43 5.43 -18.13
N TRP A 241 -7.44 6.73 -17.82
CA TRP A 241 -7.92 7.77 -18.70
C TRP A 241 -6.86 8.82 -19.02
N ASP A 242 -6.92 9.36 -20.26
CA ASP A 242 -6.12 10.54 -20.59
C ASP A 242 -6.66 11.78 -19.84
N ILE A 243 -5.86 12.82 -19.78
CA ILE A 243 -6.18 14.02 -19.02
C ILE A 243 -7.49 14.69 -19.46
N ASN A 244 -7.83 14.67 -20.75
CA ASN A 244 -9.06 15.29 -21.23
C ASN A 244 -10.29 14.51 -20.78
N MET A 245 -10.19 13.17 -20.79
CA MET A 245 -11.27 12.30 -20.32
C MET A 245 -11.36 12.35 -18.79
N ALA A 246 -10.22 12.38 -18.08
CA ALA A 246 -10.16 12.56 -16.63
C ALA A 246 -10.90 13.83 -16.19
N VAL A 247 -10.63 14.98 -16.84
CA VAL A 247 -11.34 16.25 -16.57
C VAL A 247 -12.85 16.10 -16.83
N ARG A 248 -13.23 15.43 -17.93
CA ARG A 248 -14.65 15.21 -18.26
C ARG A 248 -15.35 14.35 -17.21
N ILE A 249 -14.74 13.27 -16.75
CA ILE A 249 -15.26 12.39 -15.70
C ILE A 249 -15.39 13.17 -14.38
N CYS A 250 -14.34 13.87 -13.96
CA CYS A 250 -14.34 14.62 -12.71
C CYS A 250 -15.39 15.73 -12.69
N ARG A 251 -15.59 16.46 -13.80
CA ARG A 251 -16.67 17.45 -13.90
C ARG A 251 -18.07 16.83 -13.77
N ALA A 252 -18.25 15.65 -14.35
CA ALA A 252 -19.51 14.91 -14.22
C ALA A 252 -19.76 14.39 -12.80
N LEU A 253 -18.70 14.18 -12.01
CA LEU A 253 -18.77 13.76 -10.60
C LEU A 253 -19.07 14.90 -9.61
N GLU A 254 -18.89 16.17 -9.99
CA GLU A 254 -19.09 17.29 -9.08
C GLU A 254 -20.44 17.26 -8.32
N PRO A 255 -21.59 16.96 -8.95
CA PRO A 255 -22.87 16.88 -8.25
C PRO A 255 -22.98 15.72 -7.24
N VAL A 256 -22.22 14.64 -7.44
CA VAL A 256 -22.24 13.46 -6.57
C VAL A 256 -21.57 13.72 -5.23
N ASN A 257 -20.65 14.70 -5.18
CA ASN A 257 -19.91 15.07 -3.98
C ASN A 257 -19.16 13.90 -3.36
N VAL A 258 -18.22 13.32 -4.12
CA VAL A 258 -17.34 12.24 -3.65
C VAL A 258 -16.24 12.80 -2.75
N LEU A 259 -15.74 11.99 -1.81
CA LEU A 259 -14.63 12.38 -0.92
C LEU A 259 -13.37 12.67 -1.73
N TRP A 260 -13.05 11.81 -2.70
CA TRP A 260 -12.00 12.03 -3.70
C TRP A 260 -12.19 11.16 -4.93
N VAL A 261 -11.48 11.55 -6.00
CA VAL A 261 -11.17 10.68 -7.14
C VAL A 261 -9.69 10.32 -7.08
N GLU A 262 -9.40 9.03 -7.13
CA GLU A 262 -8.07 8.45 -7.06
C GLU A 262 -7.58 8.06 -8.45
N ASP A 263 -6.37 8.46 -8.78
CA ASP A 263 -5.64 8.06 -9.99
C ASP A 263 -6.49 7.98 -11.27
N ILE A 264 -7.31 8.99 -11.53
CA ILE A 264 -8.16 8.99 -12.74
C ILE A 264 -7.32 9.05 -14.02
N CYS A 265 -6.15 9.68 -14.00
CA CYS A 265 -5.16 9.69 -15.08
C CYS A 265 -3.79 9.25 -14.58
N GLN A 266 -2.83 9.07 -15.48
CA GLN A 266 -1.45 8.69 -15.13
C GLN A 266 -0.82 9.73 -14.20
N PRO A 267 -0.18 9.33 -13.09
CA PRO A 267 0.40 10.26 -12.11
C PRO A 267 1.83 10.72 -12.47
N ASP A 268 2.33 10.39 -13.66
CA ASP A 268 3.69 10.67 -14.12
C ASP A 268 3.90 12.11 -14.64
N SER A 269 2.79 12.88 -14.81
CA SER A 269 2.82 14.29 -15.21
C SER A 269 2.21 15.19 -14.12
N ALA A 270 3.06 15.89 -13.38
CA ALA A 270 2.58 16.86 -12.39
C ALA A 270 1.80 18.02 -13.03
N GLU A 271 2.08 18.35 -14.28
CA GLU A 271 1.36 19.36 -15.06
C GLU A 271 -0.08 18.93 -15.35
N ASP A 272 -0.29 17.66 -15.76
CA ASP A 272 -1.62 17.13 -16.03
C ASP A 272 -2.43 17.02 -14.73
N LEU A 273 -1.83 16.54 -13.65
CA LEU A 273 -2.48 16.52 -12.34
C LEU A 273 -2.83 17.94 -11.86
N THR A 274 -1.95 18.92 -12.08
CA THR A 274 -2.24 20.34 -11.77
C THR A 274 -3.41 20.87 -12.58
N ARG A 275 -3.48 20.53 -13.87
CA ARG A 275 -4.59 20.86 -14.74
C ARG A 275 -5.90 20.27 -14.22
N LEU A 276 -5.87 18.99 -13.82
CA LEU A 276 -7.03 18.31 -13.26
C LEU A 276 -7.55 19.02 -11.99
N VAL A 277 -6.66 19.35 -11.06
CA VAL A 277 -7.00 20.11 -9.84
C VAL A 277 -7.59 21.48 -10.14
N ARG A 278 -7.09 22.17 -11.16
CA ARG A 278 -7.56 23.53 -11.52
C ARG A 278 -8.87 23.54 -12.29
N GLU A 279 -9.11 22.53 -13.11
CA GLU A 279 -10.28 22.49 -14.00
C GLU A 279 -11.49 21.78 -13.38
N THR A 280 -11.35 21.14 -12.22
CA THR A 280 -12.42 20.39 -11.55
C THR A 280 -12.51 20.75 -10.07
N ARG A 281 -13.67 20.51 -9.44
CA ARG A 281 -13.90 20.76 -8.02
C ARG A 281 -13.84 19.50 -7.16
N VAL A 282 -13.69 18.34 -7.78
CA VAL A 282 -13.59 17.07 -7.07
C VAL A 282 -12.18 16.94 -6.49
N PRO A 283 -12.01 16.63 -5.18
CA PRO A 283 -10.71 16.40 -4.61
C PRO A 283 -9.98 15.27 -5.33
N GLN A 284 -8.69 15.46 -5.62
CA GLN A 284 -7.83 14.49 -6.29
C GLN A 284 -6.95 13.80 -5.27
N ALA A 285 -6.96 12.46 -5.26
CA ALA A 285 -6.06 11.64 -4.45
C ALA A 285 -5.02 10.96 -5.35
N VAL A 286 -3.75 11.06 -4.97
CA VAL A 286 -2.60 10.47 -5.68
C VAL A 286 -1.57 9.96 -4.70
N SER A 287 -0.89 8.94 -4.95
CA SER A 287 -1.06 7.81 -5.87
C SER A 287 -0.27 6.63 -5.29
N GLU A 288 -0.87 5.46 -5.26
CA GLU A 288 -0.14 4.22 -4.93
C GLU A 288 0.96 3.89 -5.96
N ARG A 289 0.86 4.50 -7.15
CA ARG A 289 1.81 4.28 -8.26
C ARG A 289 3.04 5.15 -8.21
N LEU A 290 3.03 6.21 -7.39
CA LEU A 290 4.21 7.07 -7.20
C LEU A 290 5.17 6.42 -6.21
N ILE A 291 6.41 6.30 -6.64
CA ILE A 291 7.46 5.64 -5.87
C ILE A 291 8.42 6.66 -5.29
N SER A 292 8.65 6.56 -3.98
CA SER A 292 9.52 7.40 -3.17
C SER A 292 9.10 8.87 -3.03
N ARG A 293 9.60 9.53 -1.97
CA ARG A 293 9.39 10.97 -1.74
C ARG A 293 9.83 11.87 -2.91
N PHE A 294 10.68 11.37 -3.79
CA PHE A 294 11.18 12.19 -4.92
C PHE A 294 10.09 12.40 -5.96
N ALA A 295 9.24 11.38 -6.25
CA ALA A 295 8.09 11.53 -7.12
C ALA A 295 6.99 12.38 -6.46
N PHE A 296 6.67 12.11 -5.20
CA PHE A 296 5.67 12.89 -4.45
C PHE A 296 6.07 14.37 -4.30
N ARG A 297 7.37 14.69 -4.19
CA ARG A 297 7.84 16.07 -4.16
C ARG A 297 7.35 16.89 -5.36
N GLU A 298 7.36 16.32 -6.54
CA GLU A 298 6.93 17.03 -7.76
C GLU A 298 5.43 17.30 -7.74
N VAL A 299 4.62 16.31 -7.34
CA VAL A 299 3.17 16.47 -7.16
C VAL A 299 2.85 17.56 -6.14
N LEU A 300 3.50 17.53 -4.99
CA LEU A 300 3.27 18.48 -3.90
C LEU A 300 3.72 19.91 -4.27
N ARG A 301 4.89 20.05 -4.88
CA ARG A 301 5.41 21.35 -5.35
C ARG A 301 4.48 22.04 -6.34
N HIS A 302 3.80 21.26 -7.16
CA HIS A 302 2.86 21.74 -8.16
C HIS A 302 1.42 21.89 -7.63
N GLN A 303 1.18 21.56 -6.35
CA GLN A 303 -0.17 21.54 -5.74
C GLN A 303 -1.15 20.68 -6.56
N ALA A 304 -0.67 19.54 -7.01
CA ALA A 304 -1.33 18.66 -7.97
C ALA A 304 -2.17 17.56 -7.32
N ALA A 305 -2.40 17.65 -6.01
CA ALA A 305 -3.21 16.71 -5.24
C ALA A 305 -3.87 17.40 -4.04
N HIS A 306 -4.94 16.79 -3.51
CA HIS A 306 -5.60 17.16 -2.26
C HIS A 306 -5.35 16.14 -1.16
N VAL A 307 -5.20 14.86 -1.53
CA VAL A 307 -4.89 13.75 -0.64
C VAL A 307 -3.69 12.99 -1.23
N VAL A 308 -2.75 12.62 -0.36
CA VAL A 308 -1.62 11.76 -0.74
C VAL A 308 -1.95 10.33 -0.37
N LEU A 309 -1.90 9.45 -1.36
CA LEU A 309 -2.01 8.00 -1.17
C LEU A 309 -0.64 7.37 -1.37
N VAL A 310 -0.26 6.46 -0.50
CA VAL A 310 1.02 5.78 -0.61
C VAL A 310 0.86 4.31 -0.26
N ASP A 311 1.43 3.44 -1.07
CA ASP A 311 1.51 2.01 -0.74
C ASP A 311 2.85 1.72 -0.05
N VAL A 312 2.79 1.28 1.21
CA VAL A 312 3.98 0.96 2.02
C VAL A 312 4.78 -0.18 1.39
N ALA A 313 4.10 -1.14 0.76
CA ALA A 313 4.75 -2.30 0.12
C ALA A 313 5.44 -1.96 -1.21
N TRP A 314 5.22 -0.74 -1.77
CA TRP A 314 5.73 -0.35 -3.09
C TRP A 314 6.64 0.87 -3.06
N THR A 315 6.39 1.83 -2.16
CA THR A 315 7.07 3.14 -2.18
C THR A 315 8.48 3.14 -1.59
N GLY A 316 8.89 2.09 -0.91
CA GLY A 316 10.17 2.00 -0.19
C GLY A 316 10.01 1.70 1.31
N GLY A 317 8.93 1.02 1.69
CA GLY A 317 8.64 0.58 3.05
C GLY A 317 8.11 1.68 3.96
N LEU A 318 8.04 1.37 5.24
CA LEU A 318 7.59 2.28 6.30
C LEU A 318 8.45 3.54 6.38
N SER A 319 9.76 3.40 6.21
CA SER A 319 10.70 4.54 6.23
C SER A 319 10.35 5.59 5.19
N GLU A 320 10.04 5.17 3.98
CA GLU A 320 9.77 6.09 2.88
C GLU A 320 8.33 6.59 2.92
N ALA A 321 7.36 5.73 3.24
CA ALA A 321 5.96 6.11 3.38
C ALA A 321 5.79 7.17 4.49
N LYS A 322 6.50 7.03 5.63
CA LYS A 322 6.51 8.06 6.66
C LYS A 322 7.08 9.39 6.16
N ARG A 323 8.19 9.37 5.40
CA ARG A 323 8.78 10.59 4.82
C ARG A 323 7.83 11.27 3.85
N VAL A 324 7.07 10.49 3.05
CA VAL A 324 6.03 11.03 2.15
C VAL A 324 4.90 11.67 2.95
N ALA A 325 4.40 11.01 4.00
CA ALA A 325 3.34 11.55 4.86
C ALA A 325 3.78 12.83 5.60
N ASP A 326 5.02 12.86 6.11
CA ASP A 326 5.62 14.06 6.73
C ASP A 326 5.77 15.20 5.69
N LEU A 327 6.20 14.88 4.48
CA LEU A 327 6.30 15.86 3.39
C LEU A 327 4.92 16.42 3.03
N ALA A 328 3.89 15.58 2.89
CA ALA A 328 2.51 16.02 2.63
C ALA A 328 2.00 16.96 3.75
N SER A 329 2.32 16.67 5.01
CA SER A 329 1.93 17.51 6.15
C SER A 329 2.51 18.91 6.08
N THR A 330 3.69 19.11 5.48
CA THR A 330 4.30 20.45 5.29
C THR A 330 3.53 21.31 4.27
N TYR A 331 2.75 20.67 3.41
CA TYR A 331 1.83 21.32 2.46
C TYR A 331 0.38 21.35 2.98
N HIS A 332 0.16 20.98 4.25
CA HIS A 332 -1.17 20.88 4.88
C HIS A 332 -2.12 19.89 4.17
N LEU A 333 -1.56 18.87 3.53
CA LEU A 333 -2.35 17.85 2.85
C LEU A 333 -2.58 16.64 3.75
N SER A 334 -3.76 16.04 3.54
CA SER A 334 -4.13 14.76 4.14
C SER A 334 -3.36 13.60 3.50
N PHE A 335 -3.25 12.53 4.26
CA PHE A 335 -2.62 11.29 3.89
C PHE A 335 -3.58 10.11 4.16
N ALA A 336 -3.62 9.15 3.26
CA ALA A 336 -4.28 7.87 3.46
C ALA A 336 -3.43 6.77 2.80
N PRO A 337 -3.03 5.71 3.53
CA PRO A 337 -2.27 4.62 2.91
C PRO A 337 -3.18 3.74 2.06
N HIS A 338 -2.70 3.39 0.86
CA HIS A 338 -3.31 2.41 -0.04
C HIS A 338 -3.11 0.99 0.48
N ASP A 339 -4.14 0.15 0.40
CA ASP A 339 -4.02 -1.29 0.63
C ASP A 339 -5.10 -2.11 -0.08
N CYS A 340 -4.70 -2.73 -1.16
CA CYS A 340 -5.46 -3.78 -1.83
C CYS A 340 -4.54 -5.01 -2.07
N THR A 341 -3.67 -5.33 -1.09
CA THR A 341 -2.54 -6.25 -1.25
C THR A 341 -2.57 -7.39 -0.24
N GLY A 342 -1.98 -7.23 0.94
CA GLY A 342 -1.82 -8.33 1.87
C GLY A 342 -1.85 -7.94 3.35
N PRO A 343 -1.91 -8.94 4.24
CA PRO A 343 -2.16 -8.70 5.65
C PRO A 343 -1.03 -7.96 6.38
N VAL A 344 0.22 -8.10 5.91
CA VAL A 344 1.36 -7.44 6.55
C VAL A 344 1.44 -5.98 6.12
N THR A 345 1.08 -5.69 4.87
CA THR A 345 0.93 -4.32 4.38
C THR A 345 -0.18 -3.59 5.15
N ALA A 346 -1.33 -4.25 5.37
CA ALA A 346 -2.41 -3.70 6.20
C ALA A 346 -1.96 -3.37 7.63
N LEU A 347 -1.16 -4.24 8.26
CA LEU A 347 -0.57 -3.97 9.58
C LEU A 347 0.41 -2.80 9.54
N ALA A 348 1.32 -2.75 8.56
CA ALA A 348 2.27 -1.67 8.41
C ALA A 348 1.56 -0.31 8.21
N ASN A 349 0.52 -0.29 7.36
CA ASN A 349 -0.34 0.86 7.14
C ASN A 349 -1.05 1.31 8.42
N LEU A 350 -1.53 0.36 9.24
CA LEU A 350 -2.15 0.66 10.52
C LEU A 350 -1.16 1.34 11.47
N HIS A 351 0.05 0.82 11.62
CA HIS A 351 1.09 1.44 12.46
C HIS A 351 1.44 2.85 11.98
N LEU A 352 1.59 3.04 10.68
CA LEU A 352 1.85 4.36 10.10
C LEU A 352 0.68 5.31 10.36
N ALA A 353 -0.57 4.88 10.11
CA ALA A 353 -1.77 5.68 10.30
C ALA A 353 -2.01 6.08 11.77
N ILE A 354 -1.68 5.19 12.72
CA ILE A 354 -1.72 5.49 14.16
C ILE A 354 -0.71 6.58 14.53
N ALA A 355 0.50 6.54 13.93
CA ALA A 355 1.57 7.49 14.24
C ALA A 355 1.45 8.81 13.46
N GLN A 356 0.71 8.87 12.35
CA GLN A 356 0.67 10.02 11.43
C GLN A 356 -0.52 10.95 11.74
N PRO A 357 -0.28 12.22 12.17
CA PRO A 357 -1.36 13.15 12.52
C PRO A 357 -2.31 13.49 11.37
N ASN A 358 -1.76 13.63 10.15
CA ASN A 358 -2.51 14.00 8.94
C ASN A 358 -3.19 12.81 8.24
N CYS A 359 -3.17 11.61 8.83
CA CYS A 359 -3.89 10.47 8.29
C CYS A 359 -5.40 10.63 8.51
N ILE A 360 -6.21 10.45 7.45
CA ILE A 360 -7.67 10.58 7.50
C ILE A 360 -8.41 9.24 7.52
N GLY A 361 -7.74 8.15 7.15
CA GLY A 361 -8.31 6.81 7.13
C GLY A 361 -7.35 5.82 6.51
N VAL A 362 -7.70 4.54 6.53
CA VAL A 362 -6.94 3.46 5.89
C VAL A 362 -7.83 2.70 4.93
N GLU A 363 -7.23 2.25 3.85
CA GLU A 363 -7.89 1.34 2.91
C GLU A 363 -7.95 -0.07 3.45
N VAL A 364 -9.06 -0.75 3.18
CA VAL A 364 -9.19 -2.20 3.40
C VAL A 364 -10.05 -2.82 2.30
N VAL A 365 -9.79 -4.08 2.01
CA VAL A 365 -10.71 -4.97 1.30
C VAL A 365 -11.29 -5.92 2.36
N ARG A 366 -12.55 -5.69 2.79
CA ARG A 366 -13.14 -6.52 3.87
C ARG A 366 -13.14 -8.00 3.54
N GLY A 367 -13.28 -8.35 2.27
CA GLY A 367 -13.23 -9.74 1.81
C GLY A 367 -11.84 -10.39 1.98
N PHE A 368 -10.75 -9.64 1.98
CA PHE A 368 -9.42 -10.14 2.31
C PHE A 368 -9.27 -10.33 3.82
N VAL A 369 -9.71 -9.33 4.61
CA VAL A 369 -9.67 -9.38 6.08
C VAL A 369 -10.48 -10.57 6.61
N ASP A 370 -11.68 -10.81 6.09
CA ASP A 370 -12.52 -11.93 6.46
C ASP A 370 -12.12 -13.26 5.80
N GLY A 371 -11.31 -13.20 4.76
CA GLY A 371 -10.82 -14.32 3.98
C GLY A 371 -9.41 -14.76 4.35
N TYR A 372 -8.49 -14.64 3.39
CA TYR A 372 -7.16 -15.24 3.47
C TYR A 372 -6.22 -14.60 4.50
N TYR A 373 -6.46 -13.34 4.94
CA TYR A 373 -5.64 -12.74 5.98
C TYR A 373 -5.62 -13.59 7.26
N ARG A 374 -6.77 -14.18 7.61
CA ARG A 374 -6.92 -15.05 8.78
C ARG A 374 -6.19 -16.38 8.67
N GLN A 375 -5.86 -16.80 7.44
CA GLN A 375 -5.12 -18.04 7.19
C GLN A 375 -3.60 -17.83 7.30
N VAL A 376 -3.14 -16.62 7.01
CA VAL A 376 -1.73 -16.27 6.89
C VAL A 376 -1.12 -15.90 8.24
N LEU A 377 -1.81 -15.05 9.01
CA LEU A 377 -1.28 -14.50 10.26
C LEU A 377 -1.71 -15.31 11.50
N ASP A 378 -0.79 -15.43 12.45
CA ASP A 378 -1.07 -15.98 13.79
C ASP A 378 -1.95 -15.06 14.64
N THR A 379 -1.91 -13.77 14.37
CA THR A 379 -2.74 -12.73 14.99
C THR A 379 -3.45 -11.96 13.87
N PRO A 380 -4.71 -12.34 13.56
CA PRO A 380 -5.46 -11.68 12.49
C PRO A 380 -5.73 -10.21 12.78
N LEU A 381 -5.81 -9.41 11.70
CA LEU A 381 -6.22 -8.02 11.76
C LEU A 381 -7.62 -7.89 12.37
N HIS A 382 -7.76 -7.05 13.40
CA HIS A 382 -9.04 -6.85 14.06
C HIS A 382 -9.75 -5.62 13.49
N LEU A 383 -10.66 -5.85 12.56
CA LEU A 383 -11.55 -4.84 11.99
C LEU A 383 -12.94 -4.97 12.64
N ALA A 384 -13.33 -3.96 13.39
CA ALA A 384 -14.62 -3.92 14.06
C ALA A 384 -15.24 -2.53 13.98
N ASN A 385 -16.52 -2.46 13.67
CA ASN A 385 -17.27 -1.21 13.50
C ASN A 385 -16.55 -0.25 12.52
N GLY A 386 -16.06 -0.78 11.39
CA GLY A 386 -15.33 -0.03 10.39
C GLY A 386 -13.99 0.56 10.86
N ARG A 387 -13.41 0.05 11.94
CA ARG A 387 -12.18 0.58 12.55
C ARG A 387 -11.18 -0.51 12.85
N LEU A 388 -9.91 -0.17 12.65
CA LEU A 388 -8.77 -0.95 13.11
C LEU A 388 -8.25 -0.38 14.42
N ALA A 389 -8.17 -1.22 15.45
CA ALA A 389 -7.67 -0.84 16.76
C ALA A 389 -6.14 -0.73 16.77
N ILE A 390 -5.61 0.09 17.68
CA ILE A 390 -4.17 0.24 17.90
C ILE A 390 -3.55 -1.14 18.27
N PRO A 391 -2.48 -1.57 17.60
CA PRO A 391 -1.76 -2.79 17.99
C PRO A 391 -1.06 -2.62 19.33
N ASP A 392 -1.06 -3.65 20.16
CA ASP A 392 -0.47 -3.63 21.51
C ASP A 392 0.77 -4.51 21.66
N LYS A 393 1.02 -5.40 20.69
CA LYS A 393 2.18 -6.30 20.70
C LYS A 393 3.43 -5.64 20.08
N PRO A 394 4.64 -6.08 20.49
CA PRO A 394 5.89 -5.62 19.87
C PRO A 394 5.95 -5.86 18.35
N GLY A 395 6.68 -5.02 17.64
CA GLY A 395 6.79 -5.08 16.19
C GLY A 395 5.49 -4.68 15.51
N LEU A 396 5.14 -5.38 14.43
CA LEU A 396 3.85 -5.26 13.75
C LEU A 396 2.73 -5.97 14.53
N GLY A 397 3.08 -6.79 15.53
CA GLY A 397 2.11 -7.46 16.39
C GLY A 397 1.59 -8.79 15.85
N ALA A 398 2.11 -9.29 14.75
CA ALA A 398 1.74 -10.58 14.15
C ALA A 398 2.94 -11.23 13.44
N ALA A 399 2.86 -12.54 13.24
CA ALA A 399 3.81 -13.32 12.44
C ALA A 399 3.06 -14.22 11.45
N LEU A 400 3.77 -14.79 10.48
CA LEU A 400 3.20 -15.87 9.65
C LEU A 400 2.91 -17.08 10.55
N SER A 401 1.70 -17.61 10.47
CA SER A 401 1.30 -18.74 11.30
C SER A 401 2.07 -20.01 10.94
N ALA A 402 2.32 -20.87 11.92
CA ALA A 402 3.00 -22.15 11.69
C ALA A 402 2.20 -23.05 10.75
N ASP A 403 0.87 -23.04 10.88
CA ASP A 403 -0.02 -23.82 10.02
C ASP A 403 0.01 -23.33 8.56
N PHE A 404 0.14 -22.02 8.35
CA PHE A 404 0.32 -21.46 7.01
C PHE A 404 1.67 -21.89 6.40
N LEU A 405 2.76 -21.77 7.16
CA LEU A 405 4.10 -22.14 6.70
C LEU A 405 4.26 -23.64 6.42
N ALA A 406 3.41 -24.49 7.00
CA ALA A 406 3.43 -25.93 6.81
C ALA A 406 2.62 -26.41 5.59
N GLN A 407 1.97 -25.52 4.82
CA GLN A 407 1.17 -25.90 3.66
C GLN A 407 2.05 -26.34 2.48
N ASP A 408 1.64 -27.33 1.73
CA ASP A 408 2.37 -27.90 0.58
C ASP A 408 2.54 -26.93 -0.61
N ASP A 409 1.73 -25.87 -0.66
CA ASP A 409 1.74 -24.85 -1.71
C ASP A 409 2.44 -23.56 -1.29
N VAL A 410 3.09 -23.55 -0.13
CA VAL A 410 3.97 -22.49 0.35
C VAL A 410 5.43 -22.83 -0.02
N GLU A 411 6.08 -21.89 -0.66
CA GLU A 411 7.47 -22.01 -1.12
C GLU A 411 8.35 -21.07 -0.31
N VAL A 412 9.48 -21.59 0.17
CA VAL A 412 10.42 -20.84 1.02
C VAL A 412 11.82 -20.84 0.41
N ARG A 413 12.47 -19.66 0.35
CA ARG A 413 13.88 -19.51 -0.04
C ARG A 413 14.63 -18.79 1.06
N LEU A 414 15.86 -19.21 1.35
CA LEU A 414 16.69 -18.69 2.44
C LEU A 414 18.09 -18.31 1.95
N SER A 415 18.59 -17.13 2.39
CA SER A 415 19.99 -16.68 2.27
C SER A 415 20.57 -16.47 3.67
N LYS A 416 21.84 -16.95 3.85
CA LYS A 416 22.61 -16.86 5.12
C LYS A 416 24.01 -16.33 4.87
#